data_86ae3ca7d493405e239f67b1e3c77ba0
#
_entry.id   86ae3ca7d493405e239f67b1e3c77ba0
#
_cell.length_a   1.000
_cell.length_b   1.000
_cell.length_c   1.000
_cell.angle_alpha   90.00
_cell.angle_beta   90.00
_cell.angle_gamma   90.00
#
_symmetry.space_group_name_H-M   'P 1'
#
loop_
_entity.id
_entity.type
_entity.pdbx_description
1 polymer ?
#
loop_
_entity_poly.entity_id
_entity_poly.type
_entity_poly.pdbx_seq_one_letter_code
_entity_poly.pdbx_strand_id
1 'polypeptide(L)'
;MLNYIRAELWKAFRHKGLYGLVLFLGLCTALFTSIMLEADNFSQMASAAATTMLLGVLVAPLLTQIVDGKALSSLKNEVSFGLSRGRIYWGKLLTGLMLGLGLCLLLVGGYLLVGWLALPRDSREADLTALAVVGFSLLGALPVWCGIFSLCHMMALLIPSTAAWMALYYILSFFGQPVLVALTAMGTGGRISSLIQAILMPMALLMPDFLSGWLTWEYQFWCWAVGMGWLVFTSALGLLWFRRREIK
;
A
#
# COMPACT_ATOMS: atom_id res chain seq x y z
N MET A 1 -6.08 9.34 -21.82
CA MET A 1 -5.86 8.61 -20.56
C MET A 1 -6.54 9.27 -19.38
N LEU A 2 -6.41 10.56 -19.17
CA LEU A 2 -7.05 11.31 -18.08
C LEU A 2 -8.57 11.11 -18.00
N ASN A 3 -9.30 11.17 -19.11
CA ASN A 3 -10.76 10.97 -19.12
C ASN A 3 -11.16 9.55 -18.66
N TYR A 4 -10.34 8.54 -18.95
CA TYR A 4 -10.58 7.18 -18.50
C TYR A 4 -10.36 7.07 -16.98
N ILE A 5 -9.25 7.64 -16.46
CA ILE A 5 -8.97 7.68 -15.01
C ILE A 5 -10.09 8.43 -14.25
N ARG A 6 -10.59 9.56 -14.80
CA ARG A 6 -11.74 10.29 -14.22
C ARG A 6 -12.99 9.42 -14.15
N ALA A 7 -13.27 8.66 -15.19
CA ALA A 7 -14.41 7.75 -15.23
C ALA A 7 -14.26 6.61 -14.20
N GLU A 8 -13.07 6.03 -14.08
CA GLU A 8 -12.79 4.98 -13.09
C GLU A 8 -12.85 5.52 -11.65
N LEU A 9 -12.30 6.70 -11.38
CA LEU A 9 -12.43 7.38 -10.08
C LEU A 9 -13.91 7.64 -9.74
N TRP A 10 -14.69 8.13 -10.71
CA TRP A 10 -16.12 8.36 -10.50
C TRP A 10 -16.90 7.07 -10.18
N LYS A 11 -16.57 5.94 -10.85
CA LYS A 11 -17.11 4.62 -10.52
C LYS A 11 -16.74 4.20 -9.10
N ALA A 12 -15.47 4.37 -8.73
CA ALA A 12 -14.96 4.00 -7.41
C ALA A 12 -15.65 4.82 -6.31
N PHE A 13 -15.84 6.12 -6.50
CA PHE A 13 -16.58 6.98 -5.55
C PHE A 13 -18.06 6.63 -5.43
N ARG A 14 -18.67 5.94 -6.39
CA ARG A 14 -20.05 5.41 -6.28
C ARG A 14 -20.10 3.98 -5.72
N HIS A 15 -18.97 3.36 -5.51
CA HIS A 15 -18.93 2.00 -4.99
C HIS A 15 -19.15 2.00 -3.47
N LYS A 16 -20.24 1.33 -3.00
CA LYS A 16 -20.57 1.26 -1.57
C LYS A 16 -19.44 0.70 -0.71
N GLY A 17 -18.63 -0.22 -1.26
CA GLY A 17 -17.47 -0.78 -0.58
C GLY A 17 -16.39 0.25 -0.23
N LEU A 18 -16.25 1.34 -1.01
CA LEU A 18 -15.32 2.41 -0.69
C LEU A 18 -15.73 3.11 0.62
N TYR A 19 -17.01 3.45 0.76
CA TYR A 19 -17.52 4.09 1.98
C TYR A 19 -17.40 3.17 3.20
N GLY A 20 -17.67 1.87 3.02
CA GLY A 20 -17.44 0.88 4.07
C GLY A 20 -15.99 0.79 4.49
N LEU A 21 -15.06 0.80 3.53
CA LEU A 21 -13.61 0.80 3.80
C LEU A 21 -13.19 2.10 4.51
N VAL A 22 -13.62 3.26 4.02
CA VAL A 22 -13.31 4.56 4.64
C VAL A 22 -13.84 4.62 6.07
N LEU A 23 -15.08 4.18 6.29
CA LEU A 23 -15.67 4.12 7.64
C LEU A 23 -14.87 3.18 8.56
N PHE A 24 -14.57 1.97 8.10
CA PHE A 24 -13.80 1.00 8.87
C PHE A 24 -12.41 1.53 9.24
N LEU A 25 -11.66 2.04 8.27
CA LEU A 25 -10.34 2.60 8.51
C LEU A 25 -10.39 3.87 9.35
N GLY A 26 -11.42 4.70 9.16
CA GLY A 26 -11.67 5.87 10.00
C GLY A 26 -11.92 5.50 11.46
N LEU A 27 -12.72 4.46 11.72
CA LEU A 27 -12.93 3.92 13.07
C LEU A 27 -11.64 3.35 13.67
N CYS A 28 -10.88 2.57 12.90
CA CYS A 28 -9.57 2.06 13.35
C CYS A 28 -8.60 3.20 13.69
N THR A 29 -8.55 4.23 12.84
CA THR A 29 -7.72 5.42 13.09
C THR A 29 -8.20 6.18 14.32
N ALA A 30 -9.52 6.35 14.51
CA ALA A 30 -10.08 7.01 15.69
C ALA A 30 -9.76 6.25 16.98
N LEU A 31 -9.87 4.91 16.97
CA LEU A 31 -9.48 4.06 18.10
C LEU A 31 -7.98 4.17 18.39
N PHE A 32 -7.14 4.09 17.36
CA PHE A 32 -5.70 4.28 17.52
C PHE A 32 -5.37 5.67 18.05
N THR A 33 -6.03 6.71 17.53
CA THR A 33 -5.90 8.08 18.02
C THR A 33 -6.29 8.19 19.50
N SER A 34 -7.41 7.60 19.92
CA SER A 34 -7.86 7.66 21.32
C SER A 34 -6.87 7.00 22.27
N ILE A 35 -6.25 5.89 21.86
CA ILE A 35 -5.18 5.25 22.64
C ILE A 35 -3.93 6.15 22.69
N MET A 36 -3.56 6.76 21.58
CA MET A 36 -2.38 7.63 21.51
C MET A 36 -2.59 9.00 22.14
N LEU A 37 -3.82 9.42 22.43
CA LEU A 37 -4.09 10.63 23.24
C LEU A 37 -3.71 10.48 24.71
N GLU A 38 -3.41 9.26 25.17
CA GLU A 38 -2.78 9.01 26.48
C GLU A 38 -1.27 9.33 26.48
N ALA A 39 -0.67 9.64 25.31
CA ALA A 39 0.72 10.08 25.22
C ALA A 39 0.91 11.44 25.90
N ASP A 40 2.08 11.67 26.48
CA ASP A 40 2.38 12.90 27.21
C ASP A 40 2.43 14.14 26.32
N ASN A 41 2.79 13.96 25.04
CA ASN A 41 2.98 15.07 24.10
C ASN A 41 2.76 14.67 22.64
N PHE A 42 2.65 15.68 21.77
CA PHE A 42 2.44 15.53 20.34
C PHE A 42 3.57 14.74 19.65
N SER A 43 4.83 14.93 20.04
CA SER A 43 5.97 14.28 19.39
C SER A 43 5.92 12.75 19.52
N GLN A 44 5.52 12.22 20.67
CA GLN A 44 5.33 10.78 20.89
C GLN A 44 4.19 10.24 20.04
N MET A 45 3.03 10.92 20.06
CA MET A 45 1.88 10.53 19.25
C MET A 45 2.24 10.54 17.76
N ALA A 46 2.88 11.60 17.27
CA ALA A 46 3.26 11.71 15.87
C ALA A 46 4.21 10.59 15.45
N SER A 47 5.24 10.28 16.25
CA SER A 47 6.19 9.20 15.95
C SER A 47 5.52 7.83 15.81
N ALA A 48 4.46 7.58 16.59
CA ALA A 48 3.69 6.33 16.51
C ALA A 48 3.02 6.13 15.14
N ALA A 49 2.72 7.20 14.39
CA ALA A 49 2.16 7.08 13.04
C ALA A 49 3.09 6.32 12.07
N ALA A 50 4.40 6.38 12.26
CA ALA A 50 5.35 5.67 11.42
C ALA A 50 5.17 4.15 11.46
N THR A 51 4.74 3.59 12.60
CA THR A 51 4.48 2.14 12.74
C THR A 51 3.24 1.67 11.98
N THR A 52 2.33 2.59 11.63
CA THR A 52 1.09 2.26 10.92
C THR A 52 1.28 2.07 9.41
N MET A 53 2.47 2.34 8.86
CA MET A 53 2.73 2.23 7.41
C MET A 53 2.52 0.81 6.88
N LEU A 54 2.67 -0.21 7.73
CA LEU A 54 2.38 -1.60 7.37
C LEU A 54 0.89 -1.83 7.03
N LEU A 55 -0.03 -1.03 7.58
CA LEU A 55 -1.47 -1.16 7.29
C LEU A 55 -1.79 -0.96 5.82
N GLY A 56 -1.02 -0.15 5.09
CA GLY A 56 -1.19 0.02 3.65
C GLY A 56 -1.10 -1.29 2.87
N VAL A 57 -0.27 -2.23 3.33
CA VAL A 57 -0.15 -3.59 2.74
C VAL A 57 -1.46 -4.37 2.89
N LEU A 58 -2.10 -4.27 4.05
CA LEU A 58 -3.37 -4.95 4.34
C LEU A 58 -4.55 -4.33 3.59
N VAL A 59 -4.48 -3.03 3.33
CA VAL A 59 -5.53 -2.26 2.64
C VAL A 59 -5.44 -2.41 1.12
N ALA A 60 -4.26 -2.67 0.56
CA ALA A 60 -4.02 -2.76 -0.88
C ALA A 60 -4.98 -3.72 -1.61
N PRO A 61 -5.22 -4.98 -1.17
CA PRO A 61 -6.16 -5.87 -1.85
C PRO A 61 -7.62 -5.39 -1.76
N LEU A 62 -8.02 -4.73 -0.68
CA LEU A 62 -9.37 -4.19 -0.52
C LEU A 62 -9.62 -3.04 -1.51
N LEU A 63 -8.65 -2.14 -1.66
CA LEU A 63 -8.71 -1.06 -2.67
C LEU A 63 -8.69 -1.63 -4.09
N THR A 64 -7.84 -2.63 -4.35
CA THR A 64 -7.82 -3.33 -5.64
C THR A 64 -9.18 -3.93 -5.96
N GLN A 65 -9.84 -4.55 -4.99
CA GLN A 65 -11.18 -5.10 -5.17
C GLN A 65 -12.23 -4.04 -5.50
N ILE A 66 -12.13 -2.84 -4.96
CA ILE A 66 -13.04 -1.73 -5.26
C ILE A 66 -12.87 -1.27 -6.71
N VAL A 67 -11.63 -1.19 -7.19
CA VAL A 67 -11.30 -0.72 -8.55
C VAL A 67 -11.48 -1.83 -9.59
N ASP A 68 -11.02 -3.04 -9.30
CA ASP A 68 -10.91 -4.16 -10.25
C ASP A 68 -11.99 -5.23 -10.08
N GLY A 69 -12.76 -5.22 -9.01
CA GLY A 69 -13.69 -6.31 -8.67
C GLY A 69 -14.72 -6.65 -9.75
N LYS A 70 -15.03 -5.70 -10.64
CA LYS A 70 -15.88 -5.90 -11.81
C LYS A 70 -15.11 -5.77 -13.14
N ALA A 71 -13.76 -5.69 -13.10
CA ALA A 71 -12.96 -5.44 -14.30
C ALA A 71 -13.19 -6.51 -15.35
N LEU A 72 -13.20 -7.78 -14.96
CA LEU A 72 -13.37 -8.89 -15.89
C LEU A 72 -14.74 -8.90 -16.59
N SER A 73 -15.80 -8.49 -15.91
CA SER A 73 -17.15 -8.41 -16.49
C SER A 73 -17.34 -7.16 -17.38
N SER A 74 -16.67 -6.05 -17.06
CA SER A 74 -16.74 -4.82 -17.84
C SER A 74 -15.75 -4.79 -19.01
N LEU A 75 -14.69 -5.63 -18.96
CA LEU A 75 -13.60 -5.64 -19.92
C LEU A 75 -14.05 -5.82 -21.38
N LYS A 76 -15.02 -6.70 -21.59
CA LYS A 76 -15.59 -6.96 -22.91
C LYS A 76 -16.16 -5.68 -23.51
N ASN A 77 -16.92 -4.93 -22.71
CA ASN A 77 -17.49 -3.66 -23.14
C ASN A 77 -16.41 -2.59 -23.38
N GLU A 78 -15.44 -2.48 -22.47
CA GLU A 78 -14.36 -1.49 -22.55
C GLU A 78 -13.51 -1.69 -23.83
N VAL A 79 -13.21 -2.96 -24.19
CA VAL A 79 -12.49 -3.30 -25.42
C VAL A 79 -13.35 -3.08 -26.66
N SER A 80 -14.66 -3.38 -26.63
CA SER A 80 -15.58 -3.13 -27.74
C SER A 80 -15.75 -1.65 -28.04
N PHE A 81 -15.57 -0.77 -27.05
CA PHE A 81 -15.51 0.68 -27.23
C PHE A 81 -14.14 1.19 -27.74
N GLY A 82 -13.25 0.30 -28.17
CA GLY A 82 -11.96 0.66 -28.79
C GLY A 82 -10.86 1.03 -27.78
N LEU A 83 -11.03 0.75 -26.49
CA LEU A 83 -9.97 0.98 -25.49
C LEU A 83 -8.89 -0.10 -25.61
N SER A 84 -7.63 0.32 -25.74
CA SER A 84 -6.51 -0.64 -25.74
C SER A 84 -6.35 -1.25 -24.35
N ARG A 85 -6.00 -2.54 -24.30
CA ARG A 85 -5.80 -3.28 -23.01
C ARG A 85 -4.76 -2.62 -22.12
N GLY A 86 -3.70 -2.05 -22.70
CA GLY A 86 -2.70 -1.30 -21.95
C GLY A 86 -3.27 -0.04 -21.29
N ARG A 87 -4.17 0.68 -21.97
CA ARG A 87 -4.84 1.86 -21.40
C ARG A 87 -5.76 1.48 -20.25
N ILE A 88 -6.47 0.36 -20.36
CA ILE A 88 -7.32 -0.18 -19.30
C ILE A 88 -6.47 -0.57 -18.09
N TYR A 89 -5.39 -1.34 -18.31
CA TYR A 89 -4.49 -1.79 -17.26
C TYR A 89 -3.93 -0.61 -16.45
N TRP A 90 -3.22 0.31 -17.13
CA TRP A 90 -2.61 1.46 -16.48
C TRP A 90 -3.62 2.43 -15.87
N GLY A 91 -4.77 2.60 -16.50
CA GLY A 91 -5.81 3.49 -16.00
C GLY A 91 -6.39 3.00 -14.67
N LYS A 92 -6.66 1.70 -14.54
CA LYS A 92 -7.14 1.11 -13.28
C LYS A 92 -6.06 1.11 -12.20
N LEU A 93 -4.82 0.74 -12.55
CA LEU A 93 -3.70 0.79 -11.62
C LEU A 93 -3.52 2.20 -11.04
N LEU A 94 -3.46 3.22 -11.90
CA LEU A 94 -3.31 4.62 -11.48
C LEU A 94 -4.50 5.10 -10.64
N THR A 95 -5.72 4.71 -10.99
CA THR A 95 -6.92 5.03 -10.20
C THR A 95 -6.81 4.50 -8.78
N GLY A 96 -6.40 3.24 -8.62
CA GLY A 96 -6.24 2.64 -7.30
C GLY A 96 -5.12 3.29 -6.49
N LEU A 97 -3.98 3.61 -7.11
CA LEU A 97 -2.88 4.32 -6.45
C LEU A 97 -3.31 5.73 -6.00
N MET A 98 -4.07 6.45 -6.81
CA MET A 98 -4.60 7.77 -6.43
C MET A 98 -5.58 7.68 -5.26
N LEU A 99 -6.47 6.68 -5.25
CA LEU A 99 -7.39 6.44 -4.14
C LEU A 99 -6.64 6.06 -2.86
N GLY A 100 -5.64 5.17 -2.97
CA GLY A 100 -4.80 4.78 -1.83
C GLY A 100 -4.04 5.95 -1.23
N LEU A 101 -3.43 6.79 -2.08
CA LEU A 101 -2.74 8.00 -1.64
C LEU A 101 -3.70 8.99 -0.97
N GLY A 102 -4.87 9.24 -1.58
CA GLY A 102 -5.88 10.13 -1.01
C GLY A 102 -6.37 9.64 0.35
N LEU A 103 -6.61 8.34 0.50
CA LEU A 103 -7.01 7.72 1.77
C LEU A 103 -5.92 7.82 2.83
N CYS A 104 -4.66 7.56 2.45
CA CYS A 104 -3.51 7.71 3.34
C CYS A 104 -3.38 9.16 3.86
N LEU A 105 -3.44 10.15 2.96
CA LEU A 105 -3.36 11.55 3.35
C LEU A 105 -4.51 11.98 4.27
N LEU A 106 -5.71 11.47 4.03
CA LEU A 106 -6.87 11.74 4.87
C LEU A 106 -6.71 11.14 6.27
N LEU A 107 -6.28 9.89 6.39
CA LEU A 107 -6.17 9.19 7.67
C LEU A 107 -4.97 9.68 8.49
N VAL A 108 -3.79 9.74 7.88
CA VAL A 108 -2.58 10.20 8.57
C VAL A 108 -2.67 11.69 8.87
N GLY A 109 -3.16 12.50 7.93
CA GLY A 109 -3.37 13.92 8.14
C GLY A 109 -4.40 14.20 9.23
N GLY A 110 -5.52 13.47 9.26
CA GLY A 110 -6.52 13.55 10.32
C GLY A 110 -5.95 13.18 11.69
N TYR A 111 -5.21 12.09 11.77
CA TYR A 111 -4.53 11.65 13.00
C TYR A 111 -3.58 12.72 13.53
N LEU A 112 -2.69 13.25 12.70
CA LEU A 112 -1.75 14.29 13.08
C LEU A 112 -2.44 15.60 13.47
N LEU A 113 -3.52 15.96 12.77
CA LEU A 113 -4.30 17.17 13.07
C LEU A 113 -4.95 17.08 14.46
N VAL A 114 -5.55 15.93 14.79
CA VAL A 114 -6.15 15.72 16.12
C VAL A 114 -5.08 15.81 17.21
N GLY A 115 -3.95 15.13 17.05
CA GLY A 115 -2.85 15.22 18.02
C GLY A 115 -2.30 16.65 18.15
N TRP A 116 -2.18 17.35 17.02
CA TRP A 116 -1.74 18.75 17.00
C TRP A 116 -2.65 19.68 17.80
N LEU A 117 -3.95 19.44 17.82
CA LEU A 117 -4.94 20.27 18.50
C LEU A 117 -5.18 19.85 19.97
N ALA A 118 -5.02 18.55 20.29
CA ALA A 118 -5.42 18.00 21.58
C ALA A 118 -4.27 17.84 22.57
N LEU A 119 -3.04 17.61 22.10
CA LEU A 119 -1.90 17.33 22.97
C LEU A 119 -1.00 18.54 23.20
N PRO A 120 -0.36 18.60 24.40
CA PRO A 120 0.65 19.61 24.67
C PRO A 120 1.84 19.46 23.72
N ARG A 121 2.48 20.57 23.40
CA ARG A 121 3.69 20.62 22.60
C ARG A 121 4.89 20.36 23.48
N ASP A 122 5.81 19.63 22.94
CA ASP A 122 7.15 19.47 23.49
C ASP A 122 8.05 20.62 22.99
N SER A 123 9.33 20.40 22.85
CA SER A 123 10.20 21.34 22.19
C SER A 123 9.92 21.38 20.68
N ARG A 124 10.16 22.54 20.07
CA ARG A 124 10.03 22.68 18.60
C ARG A 124 10.88 21.67 17.84
N GLU A 125 12.04 21.32 18.38
CA GLU A 125 12.95 20.35 17.77
C GLU A 125 12.39 18.93 17.83
N ALA A 126 11.78 18.53 18.97
CA ALA A 126 11.13 17.22 19.11
C ALA A 126 9.94 17.06 18.16
N ASP A 127 9.08 18.08 18.07
CA ASP A 127 7.94 18.06 17.16
C ASP A 127 8.37 17.96 15.69
N LEU A 128 9.40 18.74 15.28
CA LEU A 128 9.94 18.67 13.91
C LEU A 128 10.59 17.32 13.61
N THR A 129 11.30 16.73 14.57
CA THR A 129 11.90 15.41 14.44
C THR A 129 10.82 14.34 14.27
N ALA A 130 9.76 14.37 15.07
CA ALA A 130 8.65 13.44 14.96
C ALA A 130 7.94 13.56 13.59
N LEU A 131 7.69 14.78 13.11
CA LEU A 131 7.13 15.00 11.78
C LEU A 131 8.07 14.54 10.67
N ALA A 132 9.38 14.70 10.83
CA ALA A 132 10.37 14.19 9.88
C ALA A 132 10.34 12.65 9.85
N VAL A 133 10.22 11.97 11.00
CA VAL A 133 10.06 10.49 11.07
C VAL A 133 8.84 10.06 10.27
N VAL A 134 7.69 10.70 10.47
CA VAL A 134 6.46 10.40 9.70
C VAL A 134 6.68 10.67 8.21
N GLY A 135 7.26 11.81 7.85
CA GLY A 135 7.53 12.16 6.45
C GLY A 135 8.45 11.17 5.76
N PHE A 136 9.55 10.77 6.39
CA PHE A 136 10.47 9.79 5.85
C PHE A 136 9.88 8.37 5.81
N SER A 137 9.09 7.97 6.80
CA SER A 137 8.39 6.68 6.77
C SER A 137 7.36 6.63 5.64
N LEU A 138 6.60 7.69 5.41
CA LEU A 138 5.69 7.81 4.27
C LEU A 138 6.44 7.79 2.94
N LEU A 139 7.55 8.50 2.82
CA LEU A 139 8.37 8.54 1.61
C LEU A 139 8.91 7.14 1.25
N GLY A 140 9.32 6.35 2.24
CA GLY A 140 9.74 4.96 2.06
C GLY A 140 8.57 4.01 1.78
N ALA A 141 7.43 4.22 2.43
CA ALA A 141 6.25 3.37 2.26
C ALA A 141 5.61 3.52 0.87
N LEU A 142 5.61 4.71 0.28
CA LEU A 142 4.98 4.99 -1.01
C LEU A 142 5.41 4.03 -2.13
N PRO A 143 6.70 3.85 -2.46
CA PRO A 143 7.13 2.95 -3.52
C PRO A 143 6.80 1.48 -3.20
N VAL A 144 6.91 1.08 -1.92
CA VAL A 144 6.56 -0.28 -1.47
C VAL A 144 5.06 -0.54 -1.67
N TRP A 145 4.19 0.40 -1.30
CA TRP A 145 2.75 0.29 -1.54
C TRP A 145 2.41 0.25 -3.03
N CYS A 146 3.10 1.04 -3.86
CA CYS A 146 2.93 1.00 -5.32
C CYS A 146 3.24 -0.40 -5.88
N GLY A 147 4.34 -1.02 -5.44
CA GLY A 147 4.73 -2.37 -5.84
C GLY A 147 3.71 -3.43 -5.40
N ILE A 148 3.28 -3.37 -4.13
CA ILE A 148 2.29 -4.29 -3.57
C ILE A 148 0.92 -4.11 -4.24
N PHE A 149 0.49 -2.87 -4.45
CA PHE A 149 -0.77 -2.61 -5.15
C PHE A 149 -0.73 -3.13 -6.59
N SER A 150 0.39 -2.97 -7.30
CA SER A 150 0.56 -3.51 -8.65
C SER A 150 0.51 -5.04 -8.66
N LEU A 151 1.05 -5.71 -7.64
CA LEU A 151 0.91 -7.16 -7.45
C LEU A 151 -0.57 -7.56 -7.29
N CYS A 152 -1.29 -6.89 -6.39
CA CYS A 152 -2.72 -7.13 -6.18
C CYS A 152 -3.53 -6.91 -7.46
N HIS A 153 -3.25 -5.83 -8.20
CA HIS A 153 -3.87 -5.51 -9.49
C HIS A 153 -3.62 -6.61 -10.53
N MET A 154 -2.38 -7.09 -10.65
CA MET A 154 -2.05 -8.21 -11.51
C MET A 154 -2.86 -9.46 -11.11
N MET A 155 -2.87 -9.83 -9.82
CA MET A 155 -3.60 -11.00 -9.32
C MET A 155 -5.11 -10.89 -9.60
N ALA A 156 -5.72 -9.74 -9.36
CA ALA A 156 -7.14 -9.49 -9.59
C ALA A 156 -7.54 -9.64 -11.07
N LEU A 157 -6.65 -9.27 -11.99
CA LEU A 157 -6.89 -9.42 -13.42
C LEU A 157 -6.61 -10.85 -13.94
N LEU A 158 -5.75 -11.61 -13.28
CA LEU A 158 -5.37 -12.96 -13.68
C LEU A 158 -6.27 -14.04 -13.10
N ILE A 159 -6.64 -13.91 -11.84
CA ILE A 159 -7.43 -14.90 -11.09
C ILE A 159 -8.90 -14.44 -11.07
N PRO A 160 -9.83 -15.20 -11.71
CA PRO A 160 -11.23 -14.78 -11.80
C PRO A 160 -11.95 -14.72 -10.45
N SER A 161 -11.56 -15.58 -9.51
CA SER A 161 -12.18 -15.65 -8.18
C SER A 161 -11.55 -14.63 -7.24
N THR A 162 -12.34 -13.66 -6.81
CA THR A 162 -11.93 -12.64 -5.82
C THR A 162 -11.46 -13.29 -4.53
N ALA A 163 -12.21 -14.26 -4.00
CA ALA A 163 -11.84 -14.95 -2.77
C ALA A 163 -10.49 -15.68 -2.90
N ALA A 164 -10.24 -16.31 -4.06
CA ALA A 164 -9.01 -17.06 -4.27
C ALA A 164 -7.77 -16.16 -4.30
N TRP A 165 -7.79 -15.05 -5.07
CA TRP A 165 -6.61 -14.20 -5.15
C TRP A 165 -6.37 -13.41 -3.86
N MET A 166 -7.43 -12.96 -3.18
CA MET A 166 -7.29 -12.28 -1.89
C MET A 166 -6.78 -13.25 -0.82
N ALA A 167 -7.32 -14.46 -0.74
CA ALA A 167 -6.83 -15.48 0.19
C ALA A 167 -5.35 -15.79 -0.07
N LEU A 168 -4.97 -16.00 -1.33
CA LEU A 168 -3.58 -16.24 -1.72
C LEU A 168 -2.66 -15.10 -1.29
N TYR A 169 -3.09 -13.85 -1.54
CA TYR A 169 -2.32 -12.68 -1.14
C TYR A 169 -2.11 -12.63 0.38
N TYR A 170 -3.19 -12.78 1.18
CA TYR A 170 -3.07 -12.71 2.63
C TYR A 170 -2.29 -13.90 3.21
N ILE A 171 -2.47 -15.11 2.68
CA ILE A 171 -1.66 -16.28 3.08
C ILE A 171 -0.18 -16.01 2.83
N LEU A 172 0.19 -15.52 1.64
CA LEU A 172 1.57 -15.17 1.32
C LEU A 172 2.10 -14.03 2.22
N SER A 173 1.29 -13.01 2.50
CA SER A 173 1.70 -11.89 3.34
C SER A 173 1.90 -12.28 4.81
N PHE A 174 1.01 -13.08 5.40
CA PHE A 174 1.10 -13.45 6.81
C PHE A 174 2.06 -14.61 7.08
N PHE A 175 2.09 -15.62 6.22
CA PHE A 175 2.90 -16.82 6.43
C PHE A 175 4.20 -16.81 5.63
N GLY A 176 4.26 -16.11 4.51
CA GLY A 176 5.46 -16.08 3.67
C GLY A 176 6.66 -15.47 4.38
N GLN A 177 6.46 -14.40 5.13
CA GLN A 177 7.55 -13.73 5.84
C GLN A 177 8.15 -14.59 6.96
N PRO A 178 7.38 -15.16 7.92
CA PRO A 178 7.95 -16.05 8.92
C PRO A 178 8.70 -17.24 8.31
N VAL A 179 8.16 -17.84 7.24
CA VAL A 179 8.83 -18.94 6.52
C VAL A 179 10.14 -18.47 5.90
N LEU A 180 10.15 -17.31 5.26
CA LEU A 180 11.35 -16.75 4.64
C LEU A 180 12.41 -16.39 5.68
N VAL A 181 12.01 -15.82 6.82
CA VAL A 181 12.90 -15.56 7.97
C VAL A 181 13.53 -16.86 8.45
N ALA A 182 12.73 -17.91 8.66
CA ALA A 182 13.24 -19.22 9.09
C ALA A 182 14.23 -19.83 8.07
N LEU A 183 13.93 -19.78 6.78
CA LEU A 183 14.79 -20.30 5.72
C LEU A 183 16.11 -19.52 5.60
N THR A 184 16.06 -18.19 5.69
CA THR A 184 17.26 -17.36 5.58
C THR A 184 18.13 -17.41 6.84
N ALA A 185 17.53 -17.63 8.02
CA ALA A 185 18.28 -17.84 9.25
C ALA A 185 19.12 -19.10 9.25
N MET A 186 18.69 -20.14 8.51
CA MET A 186 19.42 -21.41 8.40
C MET A 186 20.61 -21.36 7.43
N GLY A 187 20.59 -20.45 6.46
CA GLY A 187 21.59 -20.46 5.37
C GLY A 187 22.48 -19.23 5.27
N THR A 188 21.96 -18.05 5.61
CA THR A 188 22.67 -16.78 5.47
C THR A 188 22.41 -15.91 6.68
N GLY A 189 23.45 -15.60 7.46
CA GLY A 189 23.32 -14.72 8.61
C GLY A 189 23.36 -13.22 8.25
N GLY A 190 22.76 -12.38 9.10
CA GLY A 190 22.94 -10.94 9.09
C GLY A 190 22.31 -10.19 7.90
N ARG A 191 23.06 -9.25 7.34
CA ARG A 191 22.59 -8.28 6.33
C ARG A 191 22.10 -8.91 5.02
N ILE A 192 22.72 -10.01 4.58
CA ILE A 192 22.31 -10.71 3.34
C ILE A 192 20.92 -11.31 3.49
N SER A 193 20.64 -11.92 4.65
CA SER A 193 19.31 -12.44 4.98
C SER A 193 18.25 -11.35 4.91
N SER A 194 18.50 -10.18 5.52
CA SER A 194 17.57 -9.05 5.51
C SER A 194 17.31 -8.52 4.09
N LEU A 195 18.34 -8.45 3.24
CA LEU A 195 18.18 -8.00 1.85
C LEU A 195 17.36 -8.99 1.01
N ILE A 196 17.58 -10.30 1.18
CA ILE A 196 16.77 -11.33 0.52
C ILE A 196 15.29 -11.21 0.95
N GLN A 197 15.06 -11.02 2.25
CA GLN A 197 13.70 -10.79 2.78
C GLN A 197 13.06 -9.54 2.18
N ALA A 198 13.77 -8.42 2.10
CA ALA A 198 13.28 -7.18 1.51
C ALA A 198 12.89 -7.34 0.03
N ILE A 199 13.73 -8.05 -0.75
CA ILE A 199 13.49 -8.25 -2.19
C ILE A 199 12.31 -9.18 -2.42
N LEU A 200 12.22 -10.29 -1.68
CA LEU A 200 11.15 -11.28 -1.87
C LEU A 200 9.83 -10.87 -1.20
N MET A 201 9.91 -10.14 -0.10
CA MET A 201 8.77 -9.67 0.70
C MET A 201 8.90 -8.16 0.96
N PRO A 202 8.49 -7.29 0.02
CA PRO A 202 8.65 -5.83 0.15
C PRO A 202 8.08 -5.24 1.43
N MET A 203 7.06 -5.88 2.02
CA MET A 203 6.47 -5.45 3.27
C MET A 203 7.43 -5.51 4.46
N ALA A 204 8.50 -6.32 4.39
CA ALA A 204 9.52 -6.39 5.44
C ALA A 204 10.20 -5.03 5.65
N LEU A 205 10.33 -4.22 4.60
CA LEU A 205 10.88 -2.85 4.68
C LEU A 205 10.02 -1.90 5.52
N LEU A 206 8.75 -2.21 5.73
CA LEU A 206 7.84 -1.37 6.52
C LEU A 206 7.83 -1.75 8.01
N MET A 207 8.63 -2.73 8.41
CA MET A 207 8.78 -3.10 9.82
C MET A 207 9.72 -2.16 10.54
N PRO A 208 9.45 -1.82 11.83
CA PRO A 208 10.18 -0.78 12.57
C PRO A 208 11.70 -0.99 12.64
N ASP A 209 12.14 -2.23 12.79
CA ASP A 209 13.55 -2.57 13.05
C ASP A 209 14.32 -2.98 11.79
N PHE A 210 13.73 -2.78 10.61
CA PHE A 210 14.34 -3.21 9.38
C PHE A 210 15.38 -2.17 8.89
N LEU A 211 16.60 -2.60 8.59
CA LEU A 211 17.70 -1.78 8.04
C LEU A 211 17.95 -0.46 8.78
N SER A 212 18.25 -0.49 10.07
CA SER A 212 18.73 0.65 10.87
C SER A 212 17.85 1.91 10.91
N GLY A 213 16.57 1.82 10.55
CA GLY A 213 15.58 2.87 10.80
C GLY A 213 15.27 3.79 9.62
N TRP A 214 14.12 4.43 9.72
CA TRP A 214 13.44 5.17 8.65
C TRP A 214 14.14 6.46 8.21
N LEU A 215 14.97 7.06 9.06
CA LEU A 215 15.64 8.34 8.78
C LEU A 215 16.92 8.21 7.94
N THR A 216 17.29 7.01 7.51
CA THR A 216 18.51 6.78 6.74
C THR A 216 18.24 6.80 5.23
N TRP A 217 19.17 7.41 4.46
CA TRP A 217 19.09 7.37 3.00
C TRP A 217 19.27 5.97 2.44
N GLU A 218 19.94 5.08 3.17
CA GLU A 218 20.07 3.67 2.80
C GLU A 218 18.70 2.98 2.83
N TYR A 219 17.91 3.20 3.88
CA TYR A 219 16.55 2.70 3.97
C TYR A 219 15.68 3.21 2.81
N GLN A 220 15.74 4.50 2.51
CA GLN A 220 15.00 5.10 1.39
C GLN A 220 15.39 4.46 0.07
N PHE A 221 16.71 4.30 -0.19
CA PHE A 221 17.19 3.65 -1.41
C PHE A 221 16.59 2.24 -1.58
N TRP A 222 16.59 1.42 -0.54
CA TRP A 222 16.03 0.08 -0.60
C TRP A 222 14.51 0.08 -0.80
N CYS A 223 13.77 0.94 -0.13
CA CYS A 223 12.33 1.08 -0.32
C CYS A 223 11.99 1.45 -1.77
N TRP A 224 12.72 2.41 -2.35
CA TRP A 224 12.51 2.83 -3.74
C TRP A 224 12.96 1.75 -4.73
N ALA A 225 14.13 1.15 -4.56
CA ALA A 225 14.63 0.11 -5.44
C ALA A 225 13.71 -1.12 -5.47
N VAL A 226 13.33 -1.63 -4.31
CA VAL A 226 12.47 -2.81 -4.19
C VAL A 226 11.04 -2.48 -4.61
N GLY A 227 10.46 -1.40 -4.11
CA GLY A 227 9.07 -1.04 -4.41
C GLY A 227 8.85 -0.76 -5.90
N MET A 228 9.71 0.04 -6.52
CA MET A 228 9.65 0.30 -7.96
C MET A 228 10.02 -0.93 -8.79
N GLY A 229 10.95 -1.76 -8.33
CA GLY A 229 11.27 -3.05 -8.95
C GLY A 229 10.04 -3.96 -9.03
N TRP A 230 9.31 -4.10 -7.92
CA TRP A 230 8.05 -4.85 -7.89
C TRP A 230 6.97 -4.23 -8.78
N LEU A 231 6.81 -2.88 -8.76
CA LEU A 231 5.87 -2.19 -9.62
C LEU A 231 6.12 -2.51 -11.10
N VAL A 232 7.37 -2.39 -11.55
CA VAL A 232 7.75 -2.65 -12.95
C VAL A 232 7.57 -4.13 -13.29
N PHE A 233 8.07 -5.03 -12.44
CA PHE A 233 8.03 -6.46 -12.67
C PHE A 233 6.58 -6.98 -12.76
N THR A 234 5.74 -6.68 -11.76
CA THR A 234 4.35 -7.14 -11.75
C THR A 234 3.50 -6.48 -12.82
N SER A 235 3.76 -5.20 -13.13
CA SER A 235 3.06 -4.52 -14.24
C SER A 235 3.44 -5.10 -15.60
N ALA A 236 4.71 -5.43 -15.82
CA ALA A 236 5.16 -6.05 -17.06
C ALA A 236 4.54 -7.43 -17.26
N LEU A 237 4.61 -8.29 -16.23
CA LEU A 237 4.00 -9.62 -16.25
C LEU A 237 2.47 -9.54 -16.42
N GLY A 238 1.83 -8.71 -15.61
CA GLY A 238 0.38 -8.53 -15.65
C GLY A 238 -0.09 -8.05 -17.03
N LEU A 239 0.60 -7.08 -17.62
CA LEU A 239 0.27 -6.56 -18.95
C LEU A 239 0.49 -7.59 -20.07
N LEU A 240 1.59 -8.37 -20.00
CA LEU A 240 1.88 -9.43 -20.99
C LEU A 240 0.80 -10.49 -20.98
N TRP A 241 0.41 -10.97 -19.80
CA TRP A 241 -0.62 -11.99 -19.67
C TRP A 241 -2.01 -11.44 -20.00
N PHE A 242 -2.33 -10.21 -19.58
CA PHE A 242 -3.58 -9.56 -19.89
C PHE A 242 -3.78 -9.34 -21.39
N ARG A 243 -2.70 -9.07 -22.15
CA ARG A 243 -2.74 -8.95 -23.61
C ARG A 243 -3.05 -10.28 -24.30
N ARG A 244 -2.57 -11.40 -23.76
CA ARG A 244 -2.75 -12.75 -24.32
C ARG A 244 -4.08 -13.41 -23.94
N ARG A 245 -4.75 -12.89 -22.92
CA ARG A 245 -5.99 -13.46 -22.42
C ARG A 245 -7.11 -13.30 -23.45
N GLU A 246 -7.77 -14.41 -23.79
CA GLU A 246 -9.01 -14.37 -24.59
C GLU A 246 -10.13 -13.76 -23.75
N ILE A 247 -10.86 -12.82 -24.33
CA ILE A 247 -12.05 -12.19 -23.72
C ILE A 247 -13.25 -12.99 -24.22
N LYS A 248 -13.67 -13.98 -23.45
CA LYS A 248 -14.89 -14.76 -23.73
C LYS A 248 -16.13 -14.07 -23.22
#